data_2a76ee0def4d1115d35b74b3953bb6b5
#
_entry.id   2a76ee0def4d1115d35b74b3953bb6b5
#
_cell.length_a   1.000
_cell.length_b   1.000
_cell.length_c   1.000
_cell.angle_alpha   90.00
_cell.angle_beta   90.00
_cell.angle_gamma   90.00
#
_symmetry.space_group_name_H-M   'P 1'
#
loop_
_entity.id
_entity.type
_entity.pdbx_description
1 polymer ?
#
loop_
_entity_poly.entity_id
_entity_poly.type
_entity_poly.pdbx_seq_one_letter_code
_entity_poly.pdbx_strand_id
1 'polypeptide(L)'
;VGYRLKALVSALLVGLLLWRVDVAEVGRVLAVASPGLLALAALLFFLMHALNALKLRVLLPDQRVGRLLAYALVAQLYALVLPGQLAGEAVKAYRLSRDEGRGKADGGRIVSAVAFDKVTGIGGLLLLTGGGLAVQSARFGDGLLAAVGLVLAGLVAVTGLLAWAPARGALLTVLGFRAGPKREAWLLGPLRRFLDAWHAQARRPGRAALSIAGGIAVQVAAVAGSQALGLAVGIDQPFSVWCAVIGLMSVIVLMPVTVAGIGLREASLVGLLELVGVPQAQSLALGFGILAFQVLVALLGAVVDLTVLRERRPA
;
A
#
# COMPACT_ATOMS: atom_id res chain seq x y z
N VAL A 1 15.79 -8.99 -10.27
CA VAL A 1 14.81 -9.60 -11.22
C VAL A 1 14.40 -8.53 -12.21
N GLY A 2 14.76 -8.71 -13.51
CA GLY A 2 14.51 -7.72 -14.56
C GLY A 2 13.01 -7.50 -14.80
N TYR A 3 12.63 -6.30 -15.29
CA TYR A 3 11.24 -5.94 -15.63
C TYR A 3 10.58 -6.97 -16.57
N ARG A 4 11.34 -7.47 -17.56
CA ARG A 4 10.88 -8.48 -18.53
C ARG A 4 10.43 -9.79 -17.86
N LEU A 5 11.17 -10.27 -16.85
CA LEU A 5 10.80 -11.49 -16.13
C LEU A 5 9.53 -11.30 -15.30
N LYS A 6 9.38 -10.15 -14.63
CA LYS A 6 8.16 -9.82 -13.89
C LYS A 6 6.94 -9.70 -14.80
N ALA A 7 7.10 -9.07 -15.98
CA ALA A 7 6.05 -8.98 -16.98
C ALA A 7 5.66 -10.37 -17.52
N LEU A 8 6.64 -11.25 -17.73
CA LEU A 8 6.39 -12.64 -18.14
C LEU A 8 5.62 -13.41 -17.07
N VAL A 9 6.03 -13.29 -15.79
CA VAL A 9 5.33 -13.94 -14.65
C VAL A 9 3.90 -13.42 -14.54
N SER A 10 3.68 -12.11 -14.66
CA SER A 10 2.33 -11.53 -14.65
C SER A 10 1.47 -12.08 -15.80
N ALA A 11 2.01 -12.10 -17.02
CA ALA A 11 1.30 -12.62 -18.19
C ALA A 11 0.99 -14.13 -18.06
N LEU A 12 1.93 -14.92 -17.52
CA LEU A 12 1.74 -16.35 -17.27
C LEU A 12 0.63 -16.58 -16.23
N LEU A 13 0.63 -15.84 -15.12
CA LEU A 13 -0.38 -15.97 -14.07
C LEU A 13 -1.77 -15.58 -14.59
N VAL A 14 -1.89 -14.47 -15.32
CA VAL A 14 -3.16 -14.07 -15.93
C VAL A 14 -3.61 -15.10 -16.96
N GLY A 15 -2.72 -15.58 -17.83
CA GLY A 15 -3.03 -16.60 -18.83
C GLY A 15 -3.52 -17.91 -18.19
N LEU A 16 -2.86 -18.37 -17.11
CA LEU A 16 -3.26 -19.56 -16.36
C LEU A 16 -4.64 -19.39 -15.71
N LEU A 17 -4.92 -18.21 -15.13
CA LEU A 17 -6.23 -17.91 -14.54
C LEU A 17 -7.33 -17.89 -15.59
N LEU A 18 -7.12 -17.22 -16.73
CA LEU A 18 -8.09 -17.17 -17.83
C LEU A 18 -8.31 -18.54 -18.48
N TRP A 19 -7.31 -19.42 -18.45
CA TRP A 19 -7.47 -20.79 -18.94
C TRP A 19 -8.29 -21.66 -18.01
N ARG A 20 -8.20 -21.44 -16.67
CA ARG A 20 -8.93 -22.23 -15.66
C ARG A 20 -10.33 -21.74 -15.39
N VAL A 21 -10.60 -20.46 -15.59
CA VAL A 21 -11.89 -19.81 -15.27
C VAL A 21 -12.66 -19.54 -16.55
N ASP A 22 -13.94 -19.83 -16.53
CA ASP A 22 -14.85 -19.49 -17.65
C ASP A 22 -14.98 -17.96 -17.78
N VAL A 23 -14.30 -17.39 -18.77
CA VAL A 23 -14.29 -15.95 -19.05
C VAL A 23 -15.70 -15.43 -19.37
N ALA A 24 -16.55 -16.27 -19.99
CA ALA A 24 -17.93 -15.90 -20.29
C ALA A 24 -18.75 -15.78 -19.00
N GLU A 25 -18.47 -16.62 -17.99
CA GLU A 25 -19.08 -16.50 -16.67
C GLU A 25 -18.64 -15.23 -15.95
N VAL A 26 -17.37 -14.89 -15.98
CA VAL A 26 -16.87 -13.60 -15.44
C VAL A 26 -17.57 -12.42 -16.11
N GLY A 27 -17.74 -12.46 -17.43
CA GLY A 27 -18.47 -11.43 -18.18
C GLY A 27 -19.93 -11.33 -17.73
N ARG A 28 -20.61 -12.45 -17.50
CA ARG A 28 -21.98 -12.47 -17.00
C ARG A 28 -22.09 -11.87 -15.58
N VAL A 29 -21.17 -12.23 -14.68
CA VAL A 29 -21.12 -11.68 -13.33
C VAL A 29 -20.95 -10.14 -13.35
N LEU A 30 -20.06 -9.63 -14.20
CA LEU A 30 -19.85 -8.19 -14.34
C LEU A 30 -21.04 -7.46 -14.98
N ALA A 31 -21.76 -8.12 -15.90
CA ALA A 31 -22.92 -7.53 -16.58
C ALA A 31 -24.12 -7.32 -15.65
N VAL A 32 -24.25 -8.13 -14.60
CA VAL A 32 -25.33 -8.00 -13.59
C VAL A 32 -24.90 -7.27 -12.33
N ALA A 33 -23.68 -6.75 -12.29
CA ALA A 33 -23.16 -6.06 -11.12
C ALA A 33 -23.99 -4.81 -10.79
N SER A 34 -24.33 -4.64 -9.50
CA SER A 34 -25.14 -3.49 -9.04
C SER A 34 -24.41 -2.16 -9.23
N PRO A 35 -24.93 -1.22 -10.04
CA PRO A 35 -24.28 0.08 -10.26
C PRO A 35 -24.14 0.90 -8.97
N GLY A 36 -25.11 0.81 -8.06
CA GLY A 36 -25.08 1.51 -6.77
C GLY A 36 -23.93 1.04 -5.88
N LEU A 37 -23.71 -0.30 -5.82
CA LEU A 37 -22.61 -0.86 -5.06
C LEU A 37 -21.24 -0.56 -5.71
N LEU A 38 -21.18 -0.53 -7.05
CA LEU A 38 -19.97 -0.09 -7.77
C LEU A 38 -19.62 1.37 -7.45
N ALA A 39 -20.63 2.25 -7.44
CA ALA A 39 -20.44 3.65 -7.06
C ALA A 39 -20.00 3.80 -5.59
N LEU A 40 -20.58 3.01 -4.68
CA LEU A 40 -20.16 2.97 -3.27
C LEU A 40 -18.71 2.49 -3.14
N ALA A 41 -18.33 1.44 -3.85
CA ALA A 41 -16.95 0.94 -3.87
C ALA A 41 -15.98 2.01 -4.37
N ALA A 42 -16.32 2.71 -5.46
CA ALA A 42 -15.53 3.83 -5.99
C ALA A 42 -15.36 4.95 -4.96
N LEU A 43 -16.44 5.34 -4.28
CA LEU A 43 -16.42 6.36 -3.23
C LEU A 43 -15.50 5.94 -2.06
N LEU A 44 -15.59 4.69 -1.60
CA LEU A 44 -14.78 4.17 -0.50
C LEU A 44 -13.29 4.05 -0.89
N PHE A 45 -12.97 3.64 -2.11
CA PHE A 45 -11.59 3.64 -2.59
C PHE A 45 -11.04 5.06 -2.74
N PHE A 46 -11.85 6.02 -3.18
CA PHE A 46 -11.43 7.42 -3.21
C PHE A 46 -11.26 7.99 -1.79
N LEU A 47 -12.17 7.67 -0.87
CA LEU A 47 -12.06 8.03 0.56
C LEU A 47 -10.77 7.47 1.17
N MET A 48 -10.37 6.24 0.84
CA MET A 48 -9.10 5.66 1.25
C MET A 48 -7.91 6.55 0.85
N HIS A 49 -7.88 7.09 -0.38
CA HIS A 49 -6.83 8.01 -0.83
C HIS A 49 -6.87 9.35 -0.10
N ALA A 50 -8.07 9.89 0.16
CA ALA A 50 -8.25 11.12 0.94
C ALA A 50 -7.79 10.94 2.40
N LEU A 51 -8.15 9.84 3.04
CA LEU A 51 -7.70 9.49 4.39
C LEU A 51 -6.18 9.31 4.45
N ASN A 52 -5.58 8.70 3.42
CA ASN A 52 -4.12 8.56 3.33
C ASN A 52 -3.42 9.92 3.21
N ALA A 53 -3.98 10.87 2.47
CA ALA A 53 -3.48 12.24 2.41
C ALA A 53 -3.61 12.99 3.75
N LEU A 54 -4.74 12.82 4.45
CA LEU A 54 -4.97 13.37 5.79
C LEU A 54 -3.98 12.77 6.81
N LYS A 55 -3.76 11.47 6.78
CA LYS A 55 -2.79 10.76 7.63
C LYS A 55 -1.38 11.31 7.40
N LEU A 56 -0.96 11.46 6.15
CA LEU A 56 0.35 12.02 5.83
C LEU A 56 0.51 13.48 6.29
N ARG A 57 -0.57 14.28 6.29
CA ARG A 57 -0.57 15.65 6.83
C ARG A 57 -0.26 15.69 8.32
N VAL A 58 -0.64 14.69 9.11
CA VAL A 58 -0.27 14.60 10.54
C VAL A 58 1.24 14.61 10.71
N LEU A 59 1.95 13.97 9.80
CA LEU A 59 3.42 13.87 9.78
C LEU A 59 4.08 15.08 9.13
N LEU A 60 3.39 15.70 8.15
CA LEU A 60 3.82 16.88 7.39
C LEU A 60 2.78 18.01 7.52
N PRO A 61 2.64 18.65 8.70
CA PRO A 61 1.59 19.64 8.96
C PRO A 61 1.69 20.90 8.10
N ASP A 62 2.88 21.20 7.58
CA ASP A 62 3.14 22.36 6.72
C ASP A 62 2.58 22.17 5.29
N GLN A 63 2.19 20.92 4.93
CA GLN A 63 1.64 20.59 3.62
C GLN A 63 0.12 20.73 3.56
N ARG A 64 -0.40 21.21 2.44
CA ARG A 64 -1.86 21.27 2.19
C ARG A 64 -2.37 19.88 1.81
N VAL A 65 -3.52 19.45 2.37
CA VAL A 65 -4.15 18.14 2.09
C VAL A 65 -4.35 17.90 0.59
N GLY A 66 -4.86 18.88 -0.13
CA GLY A 66 -5.09 18.78 -1.58
C GLY A 66 -3.80 18.47 -2.35
N ARG A 67 -2.66 19.03 -1.91
CA ARG A 67 -1.35 18.74 -2.51
C ARG A 67 -0.90 17.31 -2.20
N LEU A 68 -1.07 16.86 -0.95
CA LEU A 68 -0.73 15.48 -0.55
C LEU A 68 -1.63 14.46 -1.28
N LEU A 69 -2.91 14.77 -1.48
CA LEU A 69 -3.83 13.96 -2.28
C LEU A 69 -3.39 13.92 -3.75
N ALA A 70 -3.03 15.06 -4.35
CA ALA A 70 -2.53 15.12 -5.71
C ALA A 70 -1.30 14.19 -5.89
N TYR A 71 -0.33 14.25 -4.97
CA TYR A 71 0.81 13.35 -5.01
C TYR A 71 0.47 11.89 -4.72
N ALA A 72 -0.55 11.61 -3.91
CA ALA A 72 -1.03 10.23 -3.69
C ALA A 72 -1.65 9.64 -4.98
N LEU A 73 -2.43 10.43 -5.73
CA LEU A 73 -2.99 10.01 -7.03
C LEU A 73 -1.89 9.79 -8.06
N VAL A 74 -0.90 10.70 -8.14
CA VAL A 74 0.26 10.53 -9.02
C VAL A 74 1.10 9.31 -8.63
N ALA A 75 1.28 9.05 -7.34
CA ALA A 75 1.97 7.84 -6.86
C ALA A 75 1.29 6.56 -7.34
N GLN A 76 -0.05 6.54 -7.42
CA GLN A 76 -0.80 5.40 -7.95
C GLN A 76 -0.52 5.15 -9.43
N LEU A 77 -0.39 6.21 -10.25
CA LEU A 77 0.04 6.08 -11.64
C LEU A 77 1.42 5.40 -11.75
N TYR A 78 2.39 5.87 -10.96
CA TYR A 78 3.74 5.30 -10.99
C TYR A 78 3.81 3.90 -10.38
N ALA A 79 2.97 3.57 -9.41
CA ALA A 79 2.86 2.23 -8.85
C ALA A 79 2.31 1.21 -9.88
N LEU A 80 1.49 1.66 -10.83
CA LEU A 80 0.97 0.81 -11.90
C LEU A 80 2.00 0.58 -13.02
N VAL A 81 2.82 1.60 -13.33
CA VAL A 81 3.77 1.57 -14.47
C VAL A 81 5.15 1.03 -14.06
N LEU A 82 5.63 1.41 -12.87
CA LEU A 82 6.96 1.02 -12.41
C LEU A 82 6.95 -0.36 -11.72
N PRO A 83 8.04 -1.12 -11.82
CA PRO A 83 8.13 -2.42 -11.17
C PRO A 83 8.28 -2.27 -9.65
N GLY A 84 7.29 -2.74 -8.91
CA GLY A 84 7.27 -2.80 -7.44
C GLY A 84 6.25 -1.85 -6.81
N GLN A 85 5.52 -2.36 -5.84
CA GLN A 85 4.44 -1.66 -5.12
C GLN A 85 4.91 -0.37 -4.40
N LEU A 86 6.19 -0.30 -4.04
CA LEU A 86 6.75 0.85 -3.34
C LEU A 86 7.27 1.95 -4.29
N ALA A 87 7.29 1.69 -5.61
CA ALA A 87 7.83 2.66 -6.57
C ALA A 87 7.02 3.97 -6.59
N GLY A 88 5.70 3.89 -6.50
CA GLY A 88 4.84 5.06 -6.37
C GLY A 88 5.14 5.90 -5.14
N GLU A 89 5.38 5.26 -3.98
CA GLU A 89 5.74 5.96 -2.74
C GLU A 89 7.11 6.65 -2.85
N ALA A 90 8.08 6.01 -3.50
CA ALA A 90 9.38 6.61 -3.77
C ALA A 90 9.26 7.86 -4.67
N VAL A 91 8.43 7.80 -5.72
CA VAL A 91 8.16 8.95 -6.59
C VAL A 91 7.45 10.06 -5.81
N LYS A 92 6.47 9.73 -4.96
CA LYS A 92 5.80 10.69 -4.08
C LYS A 92 6.80 11.41 -3.18
N ALA A 93 7.64 10.66 -2.46
CA ALA A 93 8.66 11.21 -1.58
C ALA A 93 9.65 12.10 -2.33
N TYR A 94 10.14 11.65 -3.49
CA TYR A 94 11.07 12.39 -4.32
C TYR A 94 10.49 13.73 -4.82
N ARG A 95 9.24 13.71 -5.35
CA ARG A 95 8.59 14.91 -5.86
C ARG A 95 8.26 15.90 -4.75
N LEU A 96 7.71 15.44 -3.63
CA LEU A 96 7.45 16.28 -2.46
C LEU A 96 8.74 16.95 -1.96
N SER A 97 9.88 16.24 -1.96
CA SER A 97 11.15 16.79 -1.51
C SER A 97 11.72 17.85 -2.46
N ARG A 98 11.44 17.77 -3.75
CA ARG A 98 11.90 18.75 -4.75
C ARG A 98 11.06 20.01 -4.80
N ASP A 99 9.76 19.88 -4.65
CA ASP A 99 8.82 21.00 -4.76
C ASP A 99 8.93 22.02 -3.62
N GLU A 100 9.53 21.63 -2.48
CA GLU A 100 9.67 22.56 -1.36
C GLU A 100 10.74 23.62 -1.60
N GLY A 101 11.61 23.47 -2.59
CA GLY A 101 12.67 24.47 -2.89
C GLY A 101 13.61 24.75 -1.73
N ARG A 102 13.44 24.07 -0.62
CA ARG A 102 14.16 24.17 0.64
C ARG A 102 15.28 23.14 0.68
N GLY A 103 16.41 23.49 1.23
CA GLY A 103 17.67 22.77 1.14
C GLY A 103 17.63 21.28 1.49
N LYS A 104 18.75 20.59 1.29
CA LYS A 104 18.94 19.13 1.48
C LYS A 104 18.46 18.56 2.84
N ALA A 105 18.24 19.41 3.85
CA ALA A 105 17.76 19.03 5.18
C ALA A 105 16.27 18.62 5.17
N ASP A 106 15.42 19.25 4.34
CA ASP A 106 13.98 18.96 4.27
C ASP A 106 13.67 17.65 3.53
N GLY A 107 14.53 17.25 2.58
CA GLY A 107 14.37 15.98 1.87
C GLY A 107 14.38 14.75 2.79
N GLY A 108 15.26 14.73 3.80
CA GLY A 108 15.32 13.65 4.79
C GLY A 108 14.06 13.57 5.66
N ARG A 109 13.48 14.71 6.05
CA ARG A 109 12.23 14.80 6.80
C ARG A 109 11.04 14.25 6.00
N ILE A 110 10.96 14.61 4.71
CA ILE A 110 9.86 14.15 3.83
C ILE A 110 9.95 12.64 3.59
N VAL A 111 11.13 12.14 3.23
CA VAL A 111 11.35 10.69 3.01
C VAL A 111 11.04 9.91 4.28
N SER A 112 11.49 10.38 5.45
CA SER A 112 11.16 9.74 6.74
C SER A 112 9.66 9.77 7.04
N ALA A 113 8.96 10.89 6.77
CA ALA A 113 7.52 10.99 6.98
C ALA A 113 6.74 10.03 6.07
N VAL A 114 7.10 9.94 4.78
CA VAL A 114 6.47 9.00 3.84
C VAL A 114 6.75 7.55 4.22
N ALA A 115 7.96 7.23 4.68
CA ALA A 115 8.29 5.89 5.16
C ALA A 115 7.52 5.55 6.45
N PHE A 116 7.44 6.47 7.41
CA PHE A 116 6.67 6.29 8.64
C PHE A 116 5.16 6.11 8.36
N ASP A 117 4.63 6.92 7.43
CA ASP A 117 3.27 6.80 6.91
C ASP A 117 2.99 5.40 6.33
N LYS A 118 3.92 4.86 5.55
CA LYS A 118 3.80 3.51 4.97
C LYS A 118 3.85 2.42 6.04
N VAL A 119 4.75 2.53 7.00
CA VAL A 119 4.89 1.56 8.10
C VAL A 119 3.63 1.53 8.98
N THR A 120 3.09 2.69 9.36
CA THR A 120 1.83 2.76 10.11
C THR A 120 0.64 2.25 9.30
N GLY A 121 0.63 2.42 7.98
CA GLY A 121 -0.36 1.83 7.08
C GLY A 121 -0.27 0.30 7.03
N ILE A 122 0.93 -0.26 6.94
CA ILE A 122 1.15 -1.72 6.99
C ILE A 122 0.77 -2.26 8.38
N GLY A 123 1.11 -1.55 9.45
CA GLY A 123 0.68 -1.92 10.80
C GLY A 123 -0.85 -2.00 10.94
N GLY A 124 -1.57 -1.00 10.42
CA GLY A 124 -3.03 -0.99 10.37
C GLY A 124 -3.60 -2.16 9.55
N LEU A 125 -2.98 -2.48 8.41
CA LEU A 125 -3.33 -3.64 7.59
C LEU A 125 -3.19 -4.94 8.38
N LEU A 126 -2.03 -5.17 9.02
CA LEU A 126 -1.77 -6.40 9.77
C LEU A 126 -2.68 -6.54 10.99
N LEU A 127 -3.02 -5.44 11.67
CA LEU A 127 -3.99 -5.45 12.78
C LEU A 127 -5.39 -5.85 12.30
N LEU A 128 -5.88 -5.27 11.21
CA LEU A 128 -7.18 -5.65 10.64
C LEU A 128 -7.18 -7.10 10.15
N THR A 129 -6.12 -7.52 9.45
CA THR A 129 -5.96 -8.89 8.97
C THR A 129 -5.95 -9.88 10.13
N GLY A 130 -5.15 -9.60 11.17
CA GLY A 130 -5.10 -10.43 12.38
C GLY A 130 -6.45 -10.52 13.08
N GLY A 131 -7.18 -9.40 13.21
CA GLY A 131 -8.54 -9.38 13.73
C GLY A 131 -9.52 -10.22 12.91
N GLY A 132 -9.47 -10.11 11.58
CA GLY A 132 -10.27 -10.93 10.68
C GLY A 132 -9.95 -12.42 10.79
N LEU A 133 -8.67 -12.79 10.82
CA LEU A 133 -8.22 -14.17 10.99
C LEU A 133 -8.59 -14.74 12.35
N ALA A 134 -8.49 -13.96 13.43
CA ALA A 134 -8.88 -14.40 14.77
C ALA A 134 -10.37 -14.76 14.85
N VAL A 135 -11.24 -13.96 14.23
CA VAL A 135 -12.68 -14.26 14.13
C VAL A 135 -12.96 -15.45 13.21
N GLN A 136 -12.16 -15.68 12.20
CA GLN A 136 -12.35 -16.69 11.17
C GLN A 136 -11.31 -17.83 11.26
N SER A 137 -10.73 -18.10 12.43
CA SER A 137 -9.65 -19.07 12.61
C SER A 137 -10.05 -20.50 12.17
N ALA A 138 -11.31 -20.87 12.37
CA ALA A 138 -11.85 -22.16 11.94
C ALA A 138 -11.81 -22.36 10.40
N ARG A 139 -11.78 -21.28 9.60
CA ARG A 139 -11.75 -21.34 8.13
C ARG A 139 -10.34 -21.17 7.56
N PHE A 140 -9.54 -20.30 8.14
CA PHE A 140 -8.20 -19.96 7.64
C PHE A 140 -7.06 -20.69 8.37
N GLY A 141 -7.35 -21.27 9.54
CA GLY A 141 -6.38 -21.95 10.39
C GLY A 141 -5.51 -20.98 11.24
N ASP A 142 -5.08 -21.46 12.41
CA ASP A 142 -4.29 -20.67 13.36
C ASP A 142 -2.89 -20.35 12.85
N GLY A 143 -2.36 -21.13 11.91
CA GLY A 143 -1.04 -20.90 11.31
C GLY A 143 -0.93 -19.55 10.59
N LEU A 144 -1.98 -19.13 9.86
CA LEU A 144 -2.00 -17.83 9.20
C LEU A 144 -2.10 -16.67 10.20
N LEU A 145 -2.88 -16.85 11.27
CA LEU A 145 -2.96 -15.87 12.36
C LEU A 145 -1.60 -15.69 13.03
N ALA A 146 -0.91 -16.80 13.35
CA ALA A 146 0.43 -16.77 13.94
C ALA A 146 1.45 -16.09 13.01
N ALA A 147 1.41 -16.40 11.70
CA ALA A 147 2.29 -15.78 10.71
C ALA A 147 2.07 -14.25 10.63
N VAL A 148 0.83 -13.79 10.57
CA VAL A 148 0.50 -12.35 10.58
C VAL A 148 0.96 -11.69 11.88
N GLY A 149 0.75 -12.35 13.02
CA GLY A 149 1.22 -11.89 14.34
C GLY A 149 2.74 -11.73 14.38
N LEU A 150 3.48 -12.71 13.84
CA LEU A 150 4.94 -12.66 13.76
C LEU A 150 5.44 -11.51 12.87
N VAL A 151 4.81 -11.29 11.71
CA VAL A 151 5.14 -10.16 10.83
C VAL A 151 4.86 -8.82 11.50
N LEU A 152 3.74 -8.70 12.21
CA LEU A 152 3.40 -7.51 12.98
C LEU A 152 4.40 -7.26 14.11
N ALA A 153 4.76 -8.30 14.86
CA ALA A 153 5.78 -8.21 15.92
C ALA A 153 7.14 -7.79 15.36
N GLY A 154 7.55 -8.35 14.22
CA GLY A 154 8.76 -7.96 13.50
C GLY A 154 8.72 -6.49 13.06
N LEU A 155 7.60 -6.03 12.52
CA LEU A 155 7.41 -4.63 12.13
C LEU A 155 7.55 -3.68 13.33
N VAL A 156 6.92 -4.02 14.47
CA VAL A 156 7.01 -3.26 15.72
C VAL A 156 8.44 -3.26 16.25
N ALA A 157 9.12 -4.41 16.25
CA ALA A 157 10.51 -4.52 16.69
C ALA A 157 11.46 -3.65 15.85
N VAL A 158 11.37 -3.74 14.52
CA VAL A 158 12.21 -2.92 13.60
C VAL A 158 11.94 -1.43 13.79
N THR A 159 10.67 -1.03 13.84
CA THR A 159 10.32 0.39 14.05
C THR A 159 10.77 0.91 15.41
N GLY A 160 10.65 0.11 16.45
CA GLY A 160 11.14 0.41 17.79
C GLY A 160 12.67 0.54 17.84
N LEU A 161 13.39 -0.39 17.21
CA LEU A 161 14.85 -0.33 17.08
C LEU A 161 15.34 0.94 16.36
N LEU A 162 14.69 1.32 15.26
CA LEU A 162 15.01 2.56 14.54
C LEU A 162 14.68 3.83 15.34
N ALA A 163 13.69 3.75 16.22
CA ALA A 163 13.34 4.83 17.14
C ALA A 163 14.26 4.91 18.37
N TRP A 164 14.95 3.83 18.73
CA TRP A 164 15.82 3.75 19.88
C TRP A 164 17.21 4.33 19.59
N ALA A 165 17.59 5.41 20.31
CA ALA A 165 18.81 6.16 20.04
C ALA A 165 20.11 5.33 20.11
N PRO A 166 20.31 4.40 21.09
CA PRO A 166 21.50 3.56 21.13
C PRO A 166 21.65 2.65 19.93
N ALA A 167 20.55 1.98 19.49
CA ALA A 167 20.58 1.09 18.33
C ALA A 167 20.91 1.86 17.04
N ARG A 168 20.37 3.07 16.90
CA ARG A 168 20.69 3.98 15.78
C ARG A 168 22.16 4.37 15.77
N GLY A 169 22.73 4.72 16.94
CA GLY A 169 24.15 5.01 17.08
C GLY A 169 25.02 3.83 16.67
N ALA A 170 24.73 2.65 17.19
CA ALA A 170 25.42 1.41 16.84
C ALA A 170 25.35 1.10 15.34
N LEU A 171 24.18 1.24 14.72
CA LEU A 171 23.99 1.03 13.28
C LEU A 171 24.87 1.99 12.45
N LEU A 172 24.87 3.28 12.79
CA LEU A 172 25.69 4.27 12.09
C LEU A 172 27.18 4.03 12.27
N THR A 173 27.62 3.59 13.46
CA THR A 173 29.01 3.24 13.74
C THR A 173 29.46 2.00 12.94
N VAL A 174 28.65 0.94 12.91
CA VAL A 174 28.94 -0.29 12.16
C VAL A 174 29.01 -0.03 10.65
N LEU A 175 28.10 0.79 10.12
CA LEU A 175 28.11 1.16 8.71
C LEU A 175 29.26 2.11 8.38
N GLY A 176 29.61 3.04 9.28
CA GLY A 176 30.71 3.99 9.12
C GLY A 176 32.09 3.32 9.15
N PHE A 177 32.27 2.33 10.02
CA PHE A 177 33.54 1.57 10.12
C PHE A 177 33.93 0.85 8.82
N ARG A 178 32.95 0.51 7.98
CA ARG A 178 33.16 -0.18 6.69
C ARG A 178 33.20 0.75 5.48
N ALA A 179 32.91 2.04 5.64
CA ALA A 179 32.84 3.01 4.55
C ALA A 179 34.06 3.94 4.62
N GLY A 180 34.86 4.04 3.57
CA GLY A 180 35.91 5.07 3.48
C GLY A 180 35.33 6.49 3.50
N PRO A 181 36.13 7.53 3.84
CA PRO A 181 35.64 8.88 4.18
C PRO A 181 34.75 9.56 3.11
N LYS A 182 34.98 9.30 1.82
CA LYS A 182 34.12 9.83 0.73
C LYS A 182 32.79 9.12 0.62
N ARG A 183 32.73 7.79 0.85
CA ARG A 183 31.50 6.98 0.90
C ARG A 183 30.68 7.29 2.14
N GLU A 184 31.35 7.56 3.26
CA GLU A 184 30.74 7.94 4.53
C GLU A 184 29.86 9.21 4.35
N ALA A 185 30.40 10.27 3.78
CA ALA A 185 29.67 11.52 3.55
C ALA A 185 28.49 11.35 2.58
N TRP A 186 28.62 10.49 1.56
CA TRP A 186 27.58 10.30 0.54
C TRP A 186 26.45 9.37 1.00
N LEU A 187 26.76 8.27 1.68
CA LEU A 187 25.78 7.25 2.14
C LEU A 187 25.21 7.57 3.53
N LEU A 188 26.09 7.90 4.48
CA LEU A 188 25.68 8.05 5.88
C LEU A 188 25.00 9.39 6.15
N GLY A 189 25.31 10.44 5.40
CA GLY A 189 24.66 11.75 5.56
C GLY A 189 23.15 11.71 5.34
N PRO A 190 22.65 11.19 4.20
CA PRO A 190 21.21 10.98 3.97
C PRO A 190 20.58 10.01 4.97
N LEU A 191 21.26 8.89 5.27
CA LEU A 191 20.78 7.89 6.23
C LEU A 191 20.62 8.47 7.64
N ARG A 192 21.61 9.24 8.10
CA ARG A 192 21.56 9.92 9.40
C ARG A 192 20.37 10.87 9.47
N ARG A 193 20.17 11.72 8.45
CA ARG A 193 19.01 12.62 8.38
C ARG A 193 17.67 11.87 8.41
N PHE A 194 17.58 10.76 7.69
CA PHE A 194 16.40 9.89 7.72
C PHE A 194 16.14 9.33 9.12
N LEU A 195 17.16 8.76 9.77
CA LEU A 195 17.04 8.16 11.11
C LEU A 195 16.74 9.21 12.18
N ASP A 196 17.32 10.43 12.08
CA ASP A 196 17.02 11.53 12.98
C ASP A 196 15.58 12.00 12.85
N ALA A 197 15.09 12.14 11.62
CA ALA A 197 13.70 12.49 11.36
C ALA A 197 12.72 11.39 11.80
N TRP A 198 13.08 10.11 11.62
CA TRP A 198 12.30 8.97 12.11
C TRP A 198 12.17 9.00 13.63
N HIS A 199 13.29 9.16 14.33
CA HIS A 199 13.30 9.27 15.78
C HIS A 199 12.46 10.45 16.29
N ALA A 200 12.55 11.61 15.62
CA ALA A 200 11.75 12.78 15.95
C ALA A 200 10.23 12.54 15.77
N GLN A 201 9.83 11.76 14.78
CA GLN A 201 8.42 11.35 14.58
C GLN A 201 7.97 10.38 15.69
N ALA A 202 8.78 9.34 15.98
CA ALA A 202 8.48 8.34 16.99
C ALA A 202 8.36 8.92 18.42
N ARG A 203 9.12 9.97 18.72
CA ARG A 203 9.08 10.67 20.02
C ARG A 203 7.85 11.58 20.22
N ARG A 204 6.99 11.72 19.24
CA ARG A 204 5.73 12.50 19.33
C ARG A 204 4.54 11.53 19.44
N PRO A 205 4.24 11.00 20.66
CA PRO A 205 3.29 9.90 20.82
C PRO A 205 1.90 10.22 20.27
N GLY A 206 1.43 11.46 20.42
CA GLY A 206 0.12 11.86 19.87
C GLY A 206 0.07 11.81 18.34
N ARG A 207 1.15 12.23 17.66
CA ARG A 207 1.22 12.14 16.18
C ARG A 207 1.40 10.71 15.70
N ALA A 208 2.19 9.91 16.41
CA ALA A 208 2.37 8.49 16.11
C ALA A 208 1.03 7.74 16.25
N ALA A 209 0.32 7.93 17.39
CA ALA A 209 -0.99 7.34 17.63
C ALA A 209 -2.02 7.77 16.56
N LEU A 210 -2.06 9.06 16.20
CA LEU A 210 -2.96 9.56 15.16
C LEU A 210 -2.61 9.00 13.76
N SER A 211 -1.32 8.80 13.46
CA SER A 211 -0.88 8.15 12.23
C SER A 211 -1.25 6.66 12.18
N ILE A 212 -1.17 5.94 13.31
CA ILE A 212 -1.62 4.55 13.42
C ILE A 212 -3.14 4.46 13.24
N ALA A 213 -3.90 5.29 13.96
CA ALA A 213 -5.36 5.35 13.83
C ALA A 213 -5.78 5.70 12.38
N GLY A 214 -5.11 6.67 11.77
CA GLY A 214 -5.28 6.98 10.35
C GLY A 214 -4.94 5.80 9.44
N GLY A 215 -3.90 5.03 9.75
CA GLY A 215 -3.54 3.79 9.04
C GLY A 215 -4.66 2.76 9.11
N ILE A 216 -5.24 2.54 10.28
CA ILE A 216 -6.41 1.65 10.45
C ILE A 216 -7.61 2.17 9.66
N ALA A 217 -7.93 3.48 9.74
CA ALA A 217 -9.04 4.07 8.99
C ALA A 217 -8.89 3.92 7.47
N VAL A 218 -7.68 4.10 6.93
CA VAL A 218 -7.35 3.86 5.52
C VAL A 218 -7.63 2.41 5.14
N GLN A 219 -7.23 1.45 5.97
CA GLN A 219 -7.44 0.02 5.70
C GLN A 219 -8.91 -0.38 5.83
N VAL A 220 -9.63 0.17 6.81
CA VAL A 220 -11.09 -0.05 6.93
C VAL A 220 -11.80 0.43 5.65
N ALA A 221 -11.46 1.61 5.14
CA ALA A 221 -12.04 2.12 3.89
C ALA A 221 -11.69 1.23 2.68
N ALA A 222 -10.45 0.71 2.59
CA ALA A 222 -10.03 -0.21 1.54
C ALA A 222 -10.79 -1.54 1.61
N VAL A 223 -10.93 -2.13 2.79
CA VAL A 223 -11.66 -3.38 3.01
C VAL A 223 -13.15 -3.20 2.73
N ALA A 224 -13.75 -2.09 3.22
CA ALA A 224 -15.15 -1.78 2.96
C ALA A 224 -15.44 -1.53 1.46
N GLY A 225 -14.51 -0.86 0.76
CA GLY A 225 -14.59 -0.71 -0.70
C GLY A 225 -14.53 -2.04 -1.43
N SER A 226 -13.65 -2.94 -0.99
CA SER A 226 -13.54 -4.30 -1.55
C SER A 226 -14.79 -5.14 -1.23
N GLN A 227 -15.38 -5.00 -0.03
CA GLN A 227 -16.64 -5.64 0.32
C GLN A 227 -17.80 -5.12 -0.54
N ALA A 228 -17.92 -3.80 -0.72
CA ALA A 228 -18.95 -3.22 -1.58
C ALA A 228 -18.83 -3.71 -3.02
N LEU A 229 -17.60 -3.82 -3.54
CA LEU A 229 -17.33 -4.39 -4.85
C LEU A 229 -17.67 -5.89 -4.88
N GLY A 230 -17.34 -6.65 -3.83
CA GLY A 230 -17.68 -8.05 -3.69
C GLY A 230 -19.20 -8.27 -3.72
N LEU A 231 -19.95 -7.49 -2.93
CA LEU A 231 -21.42 -7.49 -2.96
C LEU A 231 -21.97 -7.16 -4.36
N ALA A 232 -21.33 -6.24 -5.08
CA ALA A 232 -21.74 -5.90 -6.45
C ALA A 232 -21.63 -7.06 -7.41
N VAL A 233 -20.68 -7.99 -7.20
CA VAL A 233 -20.48 -9.20 -8.02
C VAL A 233 -21.05 -10.47 -7.36
N GLY A 234 -21.91 -10.32 -6.33
CA GLY A 234 -22.64 -11.40 -5.69
C GLY A 234 -21.87 -12.19 -4.63
N ILE A 235 -20.77 -11.63 -4.08
CA ILE A 235 -20.02 -12.22 -2.97
C ILE A 235 -20.55 -11.64 -1.65
N ASP A 236 -21.39 -12.40 -0.95
CA ASP A 236 -21.92 -12.03 0.37
C ASP A 236 -21.14 -12.77 1.47
N GLN A 237 -20.13 -12.07 2.01
CA GLN A 237 -19.28 -12.57 3.10
C GLN A 237 -19.21 -11.53 4.23
N PRO A 238 -19.10 -11.96 5.50
CA PRO A 238 -18.99 -11.04 6.63
C PRO A 238 -17.70 -10.20 6.56
N PHE A 239 -17.74 -9.01 7.17
CA PHE A 239 -16.61 -8.05 7.14
C PHE A 239 -15.30 -8.65 7.65
N SER A 240 -15.36 -9.57 8.62
CA SER A 240 -14.17 -10.28 9.14
C SER A 240 -13.47 -11.14 8.08
N VAL A 241 -14.21 -11.78 7.16
CA VAL A 241 -13.64 -12.49 6.01
C VAL A 241 -12.94 -11.51 5.08
N TRP A 242 -13.56 -10.36 4.80
CA TRP A 242 -12.94 -9.32 3.97
C TRP A 242 -11.65 -8.77 4.60
N CYS A 243 -11.61 -8.57 5.92
CA CYS A 243 -10.39 -8.18 6.63
C CYS A 243 -9.27 -9.21 6.44
N ALA A 244 -9.58 -10.50 6.55
CA ALA A 244 -8.61 -11.58 6.35
C ALA A 244 -8.15 -11.65 4.89
N VAL A 245 -9.08 -11.75 3.95
CA VAL A 245 -8.80 -11.96 2.51
C VAL A 245 -8.04 -10.77 1.91
N ILE A 246 -8.57 -9.55 2.07
CA ILE A 246 -7.93 -8.35 1.50
C ILE A 246 -6.59 -8.07 2.17
N GLY A 247 -6.49 -8.34 3.46
CA GLY A 247 -5.25 -8.19 4.19
C GLY A 247 -4.18 -9.18 3.74
N LEU A 248 -4.48 -10.46 3.68
CA LEU A 248 -3.54 -11.50 3.20
C LEU A 248 -3.15 -11.25 1.74
N MET A 249 -4.11 -10.98 0.87
CA MET A 249 -3.87 -10.60 -0.52
C MET A 249 -2.90 -9.41 -0.61
N SER A 250 -3.12 -8.36 0.20
CA SER A 250 -2.25 -7.18 0.20
C SER A 250 -0.82 -7.51 0.64
N VAL A 251 -0.64 -8.39 1.63
CA VAL A 251 0.68 -8.86 2.06
C VAL A 251 1.37 -9.67 0.94
N ILE A 252 0.64 -10.56 0.27
CA ILE A 252 1.17 -11.36 -0.85
C ILE A 252 1.62 -10.45 -1.99
N VAL A 253 0.81 -9.45 -2.34
CA VAL A 253 1.10 -8.51 -3.44
C VAL A 253 2.24 -7.54 -3.11
N LEU A 254 2.62 -7.35 -1.83
CA LEU A 254 3.85 -6.62 -1.48
C LEU A 254 5.12 -7.30 -2.01
N MET A 255 5.09 -8.62 -2.26
CA MET A 255 6.24 -9.32 -2.85
C MET A 255 6.46 -8.81 -4.29
N PRO A 256 7.68 -8.36 -4.64
CA PRO A 256 7.98 -7.75 -5.93
C PRO A 256 8.17 -8.80 -7.05
N VAL A 257 7.22 -9.74 -7.18
CA VAL A 257 7.28 -10.88 -8.12
C VAL A 257 6.63 -10.52 -9.45
N THR A 258 5.58 -9.67 -9.43
CA THR A 258 4.79 -9.30 -10.61
C THR A 258 4.85 -7.79 -10.87
N VAL A 259 4.36 -7.35 -12.03
CA VAL A 259 4.18 -5.92 -12.34
C VAL A 259 2.87 -5.46 -11.73
N ALA A 260 2.92 -4.44 -10.89
CA ALA A 260 1.75 -3.84 -10.22
C ALA A 260 0.85 -4.84 -9.44
N GLY A 261 1.33 -6.04 -9.14
CA GLY A 261 0.53 -7.10 -8.51
C GLY A 261 -0.42 -7.83 -9.47
N ILE A 262 -0.39 -7.53 -10.77
CA ILE A 262 -1.28 -8.14 -11.78
C ILE A 262 -0.98 -9.65 -11.87
N GLY A 263 -2.03 -10.46 -11.87
CA GLY A 263 -1.98 -11.92 -11.83
C GLY A 263 -1.85 -12.45 -10.39
N LEU A 264 -0.95 -11.90 -9.58
CA LEU A 264 -0.75 -12.34 -8.20
C LEU A 264 -1.93 -11.97 -7.28
N ARG A 265 -2.53 -10.79 -7.50
CA ARG A 265 -3.74 -10.35 -6.80
C ARG A 265 -4.91 -11.27 -7.12
N GLU A 266 -5.17 -11.48 -8.40
CA GLU A 266 -6.26 -12.29 -8.90
C GLU A 266 -6.12 -13.75 -8.39
N ALA A 267 -4.92 -14.34 -8.49
CA ALA A 267 -4.62 -15.66 -7.98
C ALA A 267 -4.83 -15.75 -6.45
N SER A 268 -4.37 -14.74 -5.71
CA SER A 268 -4.56 -14.68 -4.26
C SER A 268 -6.03 -14.58 -3.88
N LEU A 269 -6.82 -13.75 -4.58
CA LEU A 269 -8.25 -13.62 -4.32
C LEU A 269 -8.99 -14.92 -4.62
N VAL A 270 -8.70 -15.56 -5.75
CA VAL A 270 -9.29 -16.86 -6.10
C VAL A 270 -8.98 -17.89 -5.02
N GLY A 271 -7.71 -18.06 -4.64
CA GLY A 271 -7.33 -19.05 -3.65
C GLY A 271 -7.87 -18.77 -2.24
N LEU A 272 -7.88 -17.51 -1.79
CA LEU A 272 -8.35 -17.14 -0.45
C LEU A 272 -9.88 -17.19 -0.33
N LEU A 273 -10.61 -16.78 -1.37
CA LEU A 273 -12.06 -16.79 -1.38
C LEU A 273 -12.61 -18.20 -1.60
N GLU A 274 -11.89 -19.09 -2.27
CA GLU A 274 -12.23 -20.51 -2.38
C GLU A 274 -12.30 -21.19 -1.01
N LEU A 275 -11.43 -20.81 -0.06
CA LEU A 275 -11.47 -21.32 1.33
C LEU A 275 -12.77 -21.00 2.07
N VAL A 276 -13.50 -20.00 1.62
CA VAL A 276 -14.80 -19.59 2.18
C VAL A 276 -15.98 -19.89 1.24
N GLY A 277 -15.75 -20.73 0.22
CA GLY A 277 -16.80 -21.25 -0.65
C GLY A 277 -17.27 -20.30 -1.75
N VAL A 278 -16.47 -19.27 -2.09
CA VAL A 278 -16.81 -18.32 -3.17
C VAL A 278 -16.37 -18.89 -4.53
N PRO A 279 -17.25 -18.89 -5.56
CA PRO A 279 -16.90 -19.32 -6.91
C PRO A 279 -15.74 -18.54 -7.52
N GLN A 280 -14.89 -19.24 -8.29
CA GLN A 280 -13.70 -18.65 -8.91
C GLN A 280 -14.03 -17.50 -9.88
N ALA A 281 -15.16 -17.58 -10.61
CA ALA A 281 -15.61 -16.54 -11.52
C ALA A 281 -15.90 -15.22 -10.79
N GLN A 282 -16.58 -15.26 -9.63
CA GLN A 282 -16.86 -14.10 -8.80
C GLN A 282 -15.55 -13.51 -8.20
N SER A 283 -14.66 -14.38 -7.72
CA SER A 283 -13.35 -13.98 -7.19
C SER A 283 -12.49 -13.27 -8.24
N LEU A 284 -12.52 -13.76 -9.48
CA LEU A 284 -11.78 -13.16 -10.58
C LEU A 284 -12.44 -11.83 -11.04
N ALA A 285 -13.78 -11.77 -11.09
CA ALA A 285 -14.52 -10.53 -11.35
C ALA A 285 -14.19 -9.44 -10.32
N LEU A 286 -14.11 -9.80 -9.03
CA LEU A 286 -13.65 -8.91 -7.98
C LEU A 286 -12.22 -8.40 -8.24
N GLY A 287 -11.28 -9.28 -8.60
CA GLY A 287 -9.89 -8.93 -8.91
C GLY A 287 -9.79 -7.93 -10.05
N PHE A 288 -10.52 -8.16 -11.14
CA PHE A 288 -10.60 -7.23 -12.27
C PHE A 288 -11.29 -5.91 -11.91
N GLY A 289 -12.32 -5.95 -11.06
CA GLY A 289 -12.96 -4.75 -10.54
C GLY A 289 -11.98 -3.88 -9.73
N ILE A 290 -11.21 -4.47 -8.82
CA ILE A 290 -10.15 -3.76 -8.06
C ILE A 290 -9.11 -3.16 -9.03
N LEU A 291 -8.68 -3.91 -10.05
CA LEU A 291 -7.75 -3.42 -11.07
C LEU A 291 -8.34 -2.23 -11.85
N ALA A 292 -9.60 -2.31 -12.25
CA ALA A 292 -10.29 -1.23 -12.95
C ALA A 292 -10.32 0.05 -12.13
N PHE A 293 -10.63 -0.03 -10.82
CA PHE A 293 -10.55 1.13 -9.93
C PHE A 293 -9.12 1.68 -9.77
N GLN A 294 -8.12 0.82 -9.71
CA GLN A 294 -6.72 1.25 -9.67
C GLN A 294 -6.31 1.98 -10.94
N VAL A 295 -6.73 1.49 -12.11
CA VAL A 295 -6.49 2.15 -13.40
C VAL A 295 -7.21 3.50 -13.44
N LEU A 296 -8.47 3.57 -12.99
CA LEU A 296 -9.20 4.83 -12.91
C LEU A 296 -8.48 5.88 -12.05
N VAL A 297 -8.02 5.48 -10.86
CA VAL A 297 -7.25 6.36 -9.97
C VAL A 297 -5.90 6.76 -10.60
N ALA A 298 -5.24 5.84 -11.30
CA ALA A 298 -4.01 6.13 -12.02
C ALA A 298 -4.22 7.13 -13.17
N LEU A 299 -5.33 7.03 -13.91
CA LEU A 299 -5.70 7.99 -14.95
C LEU A 299 -5.98 9.38 -14.35
N LEU A 300 -6.70 9.45 -13.23
CA LEU A 300 -6.87 10.70 -12.48
C LEU A 300 -5.51 11.26 -12.03
N GLY A 301 -4.61 10.41 -11.57
CA GLY A 301 -3.24 10.78 -11.25
C GLY A 301 -2.46 11.34 -12.44
N ALA A 302 -2.63 10.77 -13.63
CA ALA A 302 -2.01 11.27 -14.87
C ALA A 302 -2.55 12.67 -15.23
N VAL A 303 -3.86 12.89 -15.15
CA VAL A 303 -4.47 14.21 -15.37
C VAL A 303 -3.92 15.24 -14.37
N VAL A 304 -3.86 14.88 -13.09
CA VAL A 304 -3.31 15.76 -12.04
C VAL A 304 -1.82 16.06 -12.29
N ASP A 305 -1.03 15.09 -12.73
CA ASP A 305 0.39 15.30 -13.05
C ASP A 305 0.58 16.27 -14.21
N LEU A 306 -0.25 16.16 -15.24
CA LEU A 306 -0.17 17.00 -16.45
C LEU A 306 -0.70 18.43 -16.23
N THR A 307 -1.72 18.61 -15.39
CA THR A 307 -2.40 19.91 -15.21
C THR A 307 -1.91 20.66 -14.00
N VAL A 308 -1.92 20.03 -12.81
CA VAL A 308 -1.70 20.72 -11.54
C VAL A 308 -0.22 20.81 -11.16
N LEU A 309 0.55 19.75 -11.46
CA LEU A 309 1.95 19.66 -11.01
C LEU A 309 2.95 20.11 -12.07
N ARG A 310 2.57 20.12 -13.36
CA ARG A 310 3.44 20.57 -14.45
C ARG A 310 3.64 22.09 -14.45
N GLU A 311 2.61 22.84 -14.11
CA GLU A 311 2.64 24.32 -14.03
C GLU A 311 3.56 24.85 -12.93
N ARG A 312 4.00 24.00 -12.00
CA ARG A 312 4.85 24.33 -10.86
C ARG A 312 6.32 23.93 -11.03
N ARG A 313 6.72 23.44 -12.21
CA ARG A 313 8.13 23.16 -12.49
C ARG A 313 8.83 24.50 -12.73
N PRO A 314 9.78 24.93 -11.88
CA PRO A 314 10.64 26.05 -12.23
C PRO A 314 11.37 25.68 -13.53
N ALA A 315 11.43 26.65 -14.46
CA ALA A 315 12.16 26.55 -15.72
C ALA A 315 13.67 26.31 -15.45
#